data_08e262f7b000f0a1b5b7110e7a83f9c3
#
_entry.id   08e262f7b000f0a1b5b7110e7a83f9c3
#
_cell.length_a   1.000
_cell.length_b   1.000
_cell.length_c   1.000
_cell.angle_alpha   90.00
_cell.angle_beta   90.00
_cell.angle_gamma   90.00
#
_symmetry.space_group_name_H-M   'P 1'
#
loop_
_entity.id
_entity.type
_entity.pdbx_description
1 polymer ?
#
loop_
_entity_poly.entity_id
_entity_poly.type
_entity_poly.pdbx_seq_one_letter_code
_entity_poly.pdbx_strand_id
1 'polypeptide(L)'
;MLHAEGDLIVVVGPHTEPLLASDRLSERGYLRRNAGKHTQELAAVPVARRPINERRDALRARATAVEQGTAVLVALALGMPRDRAKQLELLTILDPDQIWAVVDATRKPADTAAWVQQLAQAHSLDGVLCLNAMHTSTPHTVHELGLPVLELNG
;
A
#
# COMPACT_ATOMS: atom_id res chain seq x y z
N MET A 1 9.63 -2.38 6.25
CA MET A 1 8.42 -3.20 6.00
C MET A 1 8.84 -4.66 6.05
N LEU A 2 8.41 -5.37 7.07
CA LEU A 2 8.68 -6.81 7.24
C LEU A 2 7.45 -7.58 6.77
N HIS A 3 7.65 -8.73 6.14
CA HIS A 3 6.57 -9.60 5.68
C HIS A 3 6.98 -11.07 5.71
N ALA A 4 6.01 -11.95 5.78
CA ALA A 4 6.16 -13.39 5.61
C ALA A 4 5.66 -13.84 4.22
N GLU A 5 5.94 -15.10 3.88
CA GLU A 5 5.42 -15.70 2.64
C GLU A 5 3.89 -15.79 2.71
N GLY A 6 3.23 -15.36 1.65
CA GLY A 6 1.77 -15.34 1.58
C GLY A 6 1.10 -14.16 2.28
N ASP A 7 1.85 -13.27 2.94
CA ASP A 7 1.27 -12.04 3.47
C ASP A 7 0.66 -11.20 2.34
N LEU A 8 -0.48 -10.60 2.63
CA LEU A 8 -1.13 -9.66 1.73
C LEU A 8 -0.96 -8.24 2.29
N ILE A 9 -0.26 -7.42 1.54
CA ILE A 9 0.05 -6.04 1.87
C ILE A 9 -0.73 -5.15 0.92
N VAL A 10 -1.53 -4.23 1.46
CA VAL A 10 -2.26 -3.26 0.65
C VAL A 10 -1.65 -1.88 0.83
N VAL A 11 -1.34 -1.22 -0.27
CA VAL A 11 -0.96 0.18 -0.32
C VAL A 11 -2.12 0.99 -0.86
N VAL A 12 -2.59 1.95 -0.08
CA VAL A 12 -3.84 2.69 -0.32
C VAL A 12 -3.55 4.17 -0.45
N GLY A 13 -4.11 4.81 -1.45
CA GLY A 13 -3.97 6.25 -1.63
C GLY A 13 -4.81 6.79 -2.78
N PRO A 14 -4.84 8.10 -2.96
CA PRO A 14 -5.58 8.71 -4.05
C PRO A 14 -4.92 8.44 -5.41
N HIS A 15 -5.74 8.46 -6.45
CA HIS A 15 -5.33 8.38 -7.87
C HIS A 15 -4.32 7.27 -8.17
N THR A 16 -3.14 7.64 -8.69
CA THR A 16 -2.08 6.73 -9.14
C THR A 16 -0.97 6.52 -8.10
N GLU A 17 -1.01 7.22 -6.98
CA GLU A 17 0.01 7.14 -5.95
C GLU A 17 0.26 5.72 -5.44
N PRO A 18 -0.75 4.87 -5.22
CA PRO A 18 -0.52 3.48 -4.82
C PRO A 18 0.28 2.66 -5.85
N LEU A 19 0.06 2.90 -7.14
CA LEU A 19 0.82 2.24 -8.21
C LEU A 19 2.29 2.69 -8.19
N LEU A 20 2.54 3.99 -8.10
CA LEU A 20 3.88 4.54 -8.00
C LEU A 20 4.63 4.02 -6.77
N ALA A 21 3.94 3.96 -5.63
CA ALA A 21 4.52 3.39 -4.42
C ALA A 21 4.87 1.91 -4.58
N SER A 22 3.99 1.14 -5.21
CA SER A 22 4.21 -0.29 -5.48
C SER A 22 5.43 -0.52 -6.36
N ASP A 23 5.57 0.25 -7.43
CA ASP A 23 6.73 0.17 -8.32
C ASP A 23 8.04 0.48 -7.57
N ARG A 24 8.05 1.55 -6.79
CA ARG A 24 9.23 1.94 -6.00
C ARG A 24 9.58 0.94 -4.91
N LEU A 25 8.59 0.34 -4.27
CA LEU A 25 8.82 -0.73 -3.29
C LEU A 25 9.47 -1.95 -3.94
N SER A 26 9.03 -2.31 -5.15
CA SER A 26 9.58 -3.41 -5.92
C SER A 26 11.02 -3.14 -6.36
N GLU A 27 11.30 -1.98 -6.93
CA GLU A 27 12.62 -1.58 -7.40
C GLU A 27 13.68 -1.51 -6.29
N ARG A 28 13.29 -1.04 -5.11
CA ARG A 28 14.21 -0.85 -3.98
C ARG A 28 14.40 -2.08 -3.09
N GLY A 29 13.70 -3.16 -3.37
CA GLY A 29 13.78 -4.36 -2.55
C GLY A 29 13.28 -4.16 -1.11
N TYR A 30 12.41 -3.17 -0.86
CA TYR A 30 11.77 -2.98 0.44
C TYR A 30 10.90 -4.15 0.85
N LEU A 31 10.51 -4.93 -0.12
CA LEU A 31 9.77 -6.16 0.08
C LEU A 31 10.73 -7.33 -0.12
N ARG A 32 11.58 -7.55 0.86
CA ARG A 32 12.50 -8.69 0.87
C ARG A 32 11.82 -9.90 1.49
N ARG A 33 12.08 -11.04 0.89
CA ARG A 33 11.84 -12.34 1.51
C ARG A 33 12.55 -12.45 2.87
N ASN A 34 11.90 -13.03 3.85
CA ASN A 34 12.58 -13.69 4.93
C ASN A 34 13.18 -15.00 4.38
N ALA A 35 14.50 -15.00 4.24
CA ALA A 35 15.35 -16.11 3.87
C ALA A 35 15.16 -16.71 2.46
N GLY A 36 16.12 -16.50 1.59
CA GLY A 36 16.32 -17.31 0.38
C GLY A 36 16.58 -16.50 -0.89
N LYS A 37 17.52 -16.88 -1.57
CA LYS A 37 18.35 -16.46 -2.70
C LYS A 37 17.72 -15.82 -3.94
N HIS A 38 16.52 -15.29 -3.93
CA HIS A 38 15.96 -14.63 -5.12
C HIS A 38 15.21 -13.35 -4.74
N THR A 39 15.73 -12.21 -5.19
CA THR A 39 14.95 -11.02 -5.50
C THR A 39 14.00 -11.38 -6.64
N GLN A 40 12.93 -12.07 -6.33
CA GLN A 40 11.87 -12.21 -7.29
C GLN A 40 10.86 -11.12 -7.04
N GLU A 41 10.49 -10.47 -8.13
CA GLU A 41 9.33 -9.62 -8.24
C GLU A 41 8.33 -10.03 -7.20
N LEU A 42 8.00 -9.11 -6.32
CA LEU A 42 6.72 -9.17 -5.73
C LEU A 42 5.79 -9.49 -6.87
N ALA A 43 5.00 -10.50 -6.68
CA ALA A 43 3.78 -10.52 -7.39
C ALA A 43 3.01 -9.27 -6.93
N ALA A 44 3.52 -8.11 -7.35
CA ALA A 44 2.66 -7.01 -7.63
C ALA A 44 1.66 -7.69 -8.52
N VAL A 45 0.51 -8.05 -7.97
CA VAL A 45 -0.61 -8.39 -8.82
C VAL A 45 -0.77 -7.13 -9.60
N PRO A 46 -0.26 -7.06 -10.85
CA PRO A 46 -0.42 -5.85 -11.61
C PRO A 46 -1.91 -5.67 -11.59
N VAL A 47 -2.35 -4.54 -11.12
CA VAL A 47 -3.74 -4.10 -11.22
C VAL A 47 -4.29 -4.37 -12.63
N ALA A 48 -3.42 -4.48 -13.62
CA ALA A 48 -3.71 -4.81 -15.00
C ALA A 48 -3.90 -6.30 -15.33
N ARG A 49 -3.46 -7.25 -14.52
CA ARG A 49 -3.51 -8.66 -14.94
C ARG A 49 -4.66 -9.48 -14.37
N ARG A 50 -5.05 -9.29 -13.14
CA ARG A 50 -6.28 -9.83 -12.53
C ARG A 50 -6.63 -8.98 -11.31
N PRO A 51 -7.68 -8.15 -11.38
CA PRO A 51 -8.11 -7.38 -10.22
C PRO A 51 -8.50 -8.34 -9.09
N ILE A 52 -8.02 -8.05 -7.89
CA ILE A 52 -8.42 -8.75 -6.68
C ILE A 52 -9.63 -8.00 -6.14
N ASN A 53 -10.82 -8.50 -6.39
CA ASN A 53 -12.09 -7.87 -6.02
C ASN A 53 -12.85 -8.68 -4.96
N GLU A 54 -12.47 -9.91 -4.74
CA GLU A 54 -13.16 -10.85 -3.87
C GLU A 54 -12.18 -11.57 -2.94
N ARG A 55 -12.71 -12.07 -1.83
CA ARG A 55 -11.93 -12.87 -0.88
C ARG A 55 -11.25 -14.08 -1.54
N ARG A 56 -11.94 -14.73 -2.47
CA ARG A 56 -11.41 -15.86 -3.23
C ARG A 56 -10.17 -15.49 -4.03
N ASP A 57 -10.15 -14.33 -4.64
CA ASP A 57 -9.01 -13.83 -5.41
C ASP A 57 -7.81 -13.59 -4.49
N ALA A 58 -8.05 -13.00 -3.32
CA ALA A 58 -7.03 -12.76 -2.30
C ALA A 58 -6.43 -14.08 -1.78
N LEU A 59 -7.26 -15.07 -1.47
CA LEU A 59 -6.79 -16.38 -1.02
C LEU A 59 -5.95 -17.10 -2.08
N ARG A 60 -6.36 -17.01 -3.35
CA ARG A 60 -5.60 -17.57 -4.47
C ARG A 60 -4.25 -16.88 -4.64
N ALA A 61 -4.22 -15.55 -4.57
CA ALA A 61 -2.98 -14.79 -4.64
C ALA A 61 -2.02 -15.14 -3.50
N ARG A 62 -2.53 -15.27 -2.28
CA ARG A 62 -1.75 -15.70 -1.11
C ARG A 62 -1.15 -17.09 -1.31
N ALA A 63 -1.94 -18.05 -1.78
CA ALA A 63 -1.47 -19.41 -2.03
C ALA A 63 -0.34 -19.44 -3.08
N THR A 64 -0.49 -18.71 -4.18
CA THR A 64 0.55 -18.56 -5.20
C THR A 64 1.81 -17.91 -4.62
N ALA A 65 1.65 -16.89 -3.77
CA ALA A 65 2.76 -16.20 -3.14
C ALA A 65 3.54 -17.13 -2.18
N VAL A 66 2.85 -17.98 -1.44
CA VAL A 66 3.49 -19.02 -0.59
C VAL A 66 4.32 -19.97 -1.44
N GLU A 67 3.77 -20.49 -2.54
CA GLU A 67 4.49 -21.37 -3.48
C GLU A 67 5.74 -20.72 -4.06
N GLN A 68 5.68 -19.43 -4.32
CA GLN A 68 6.78 -18.63 -4.85
C GLN A 68 7.72 -18.09 -3.77
N GLY A 69 7.37 -18.26 -2.49
CA GLY A 69 8.08 -17.68 -1.36
C GLY A 69 8.08 -16.14 -1.35
N THR A 70 6.98 -15.53 -1.73
CA THR A 70 6.79 -14.06 -1.81
C THR A 70 5.61 -13.59 -0.97
N ALA A 71 5.44 -12.28 -0.87
CA ALA A 71 4.20 -11.66 -0.38
C ALA A 71 3.36 -11.13 -1.57
N VAL A 72 2.09 -10.87 -1.31
CA VAL A 72 1.18 -10.23 -2.26
C VAL A 72 1.14 -8.74 -1.98
N LEU A 73 1.39 -7.91 -2.98
CA LEU A 73 1.24 -6.46 -2.91
C LEU A 73 0.04 -6.03 -3.75
N VAL A 74 -0.90 -5.34 -3.13
CA VAL A 74 -2.10 -4.81 -3.79
C VAL A 74 -2.07 -3.29 -3.73
N ALA A 75 -2.17 -2.64 -4.87
CA ALA A 75 -2.36 -1.19 -4.96
C ALA A 75 -3.86 -0.88 -5.04
N LEU A 76 -4.37 -0.15 -4.06
CA LEU A 76 -5.76 0.27 -3.99
C LEU A 76 -5.87 1.78 -4.16
N ALA A 77 -6.37 2.22 -5.30
CA ALA A 77 -6.63 3.63 -5.54
C ALA A 77 -7.97 4.05 -4.91
N LEU A 78 -7.93 5.07 -4.06
CA LEU A 78 -9.12 5.74 -3.56
C LEU A 78 -9.67 6.67 -4.64
N GLY A 79 -10.91 6.47 -5.01
CA GLY A 79 -11.63 7.33 -5.95
C GLY A 79 -12.16 8.61 -5.29
N MET A 80 -13.20 9.15 -5.89
CA MET A 80 -13.90 10.32 -5.34
C MET A 80 -14.41 10.02 -3.92
N PRO A 81 -14.57 11.04 -3.06
CA PRO A 81 -15.04 10.85 -1.68
C PRO A 81 -16.32 9.99 -1.56
N ARG A 82 -17.23 10.13 -2.53
CA ARG A 82 -18.48 9.34 -2.59
C ARG A 82 -18.27 7.84 -2.81
N ASP A 83 -17.13 7.43 -3.40
CA ASP A 83 -16.85 6.04 -3.74
C ASP A 83 -15.97 5.34 -2.69
N ARG A 84 -15.42 6.11 -1.74
CA ARG A 84 -14.47 5.60 -0.74
C ARG A 84 -15.04 4.49 0.14
N ALA A 85 -16.34 4.56 0.46
CA ALA A 85 -16.98 3.54 1.28
C ALA A 85 -16.85 2.13 0.68
N LYS A 86 -17.04 2.00 -0.65
CA LYS A 86 -16.86 0.72 -1.36
C LYS A 86 -15.41 0.24 -1.34
N GLN A 87 -14.47 1.14 -1.47
CA GLN A 87 -13.04 0.81 -1.46
C GLN A 87 -12.57 0.40 -0.07
N LEU A 88 -13.08 1.06 0.98
CA LEU A 88 -12.82 0.65 2.37
C LEU A 88 -13.46 -0.71 2.69
N GLU A 89 -14.63 -1.01 2.13
CA GLU A 89 -15.26 -2.33 2.24
C GLU A 89 -14.40 -3.40 1.58
N LEU A 90 -13.79 -3.11 0.44
CA LEU A 90 -12.87 -4.04 -0.22
C LEU A 90 -11.68 -4.40 0.67
N LEU A 91 -11.13 -3.47 1.44
CA LEU A 91 -10.08 -3.77 2.42
C LEU A 91 -10.55 -4.78 3.47
N THR A 92 -11.77 -4.68 3.94
CA THR A 92 -12.36 -5.65 4.87
C THR A 92 -12.48 -7.03 4.23
N ILE A 93 -12.89 -7.10 2.96
CA ILE A 93 -13.02 -8.34 2.19
C ILE A 93 -11.66 -9.00 1.94
N LEU A 94 -10.65 -8.22 1.63
CA LEU A 94 -9.29 -8.71 1.35
C LEU A 94 -8.59 -9.21 2.62
N ASP A 95 -8.95 -8.69 3.78
CA ASP A 95 -8.35 -9.02 5.09
C ASP A 95 -6.81 -9.00 5.05
N PRO A 96 -6.21 -7.85 4.75
CA PRO A 96 -4.76 -7.76 4.58
C PRO A 96 -4.01 -7.88 5.92
N ASP A 97 -2.77 -8.36 5.83
CA ASP A 97 -1.86 -8.43 6.98
C ASP A 97 -1.26 -7.07 7.30
N GLN A 98 -1.08 -6.22 6.27
CA GLN A 98 -0.60 -4.86 6.44
C GLN A 98 -1.34 -3.89 5.53
N ILE A 99 -1.59 -2.68 6.03
CA ILE A 99 -2.17 -1.57 5.29
C ILE A 99 -1.26 -0.35 5.43
N TRP A 100 -0.79 0.15 4.31
CA TRP A 100 0.05 1.34 4.23
C TRP A 100 -0.65 2.45 3.44
N ALA A 101 -0.76 3.63 4.06
CA ALA A 101 -1.28 4.80 3.37
C ALA A 101 -0.19 5.42 2.47
N VAL A 102 -0.49 5.66 1.21
CA VAL A 102 0.43 6.33 0.28
C VAL A 102 0.11 7.80 0.23
N VAL A 103 1.05 8.62 0.64
CA VAL A 103 0.90 10.08 0.77
C VAL A 103 1.92 10.77 -0.14
N ASP A 104 1.45 11.68 -0.97
CA ASP A 104 2.30 12.61 -1.69
C ASP A 104 2.53 13.88 -0.84
N ALA A 105 3.77 14.13 -0.44
CA ALA A 105 4.14 15.25 0.43
C ALA A 105 3.89 16.63 -0.22
N THR A 106 3.68 16.68 -1.54
CA THR A 106 3.37 17.94 -2.25
C THR A 106 1.90 18.32 -2.21
N ARG A 107 1.02 17.42 -1.73
CA ARG A 107 -0.40 17.69 -1.61
C ARG A 107 -0.70 18.50 -0.34
N LYS A 108 -1.89 19.12 -0.33
CA LYS A 108 -2.36 19.90 0.82
C LYS A 108 -2.44 19.00 2.07
N PRO A 109 -1.75 19.36 3.17
CA PRO A 109 -1.72 18.55 4.39
C PRO A 109 -3.11 18.27 4.97
N ALA A 110 -4.01 19.26 4.93
CA ALA A 110 -5.37 19.12 5.44
C ALA A 110 -6.19 18.09 4.66
N ASP A 111 -6.08 18.06 3.32
CA ASP A 111 -6.78 17.09 2.48
C ASP A 111 -6.21 15.68 2.70
N THR A 112 -4.89 15.59 2.86
CA THR A 112 -4.21 14.33 3.18
C THR A 112 -4.65 13.80 4.53
N ALA A 113 -4.65 14.63 5.58
CA ALA A 113 -5.09 14.25 6.92
C ALA A 113 -6.55 13.74 6.91
N ALA A 114 -7.42 14.39 6.14
CA ALA A 114 -8.83 14.01 6.09
C ALA A 114 -9.05 12.58 5.59
N TRP A 115 -8.44 12.20 4.46
CA TRP A 115 -8.63 10.84 3.94
C TRP A 115 -7.86 9.78 4.72
N VAL A 116 -6.67 10.10 5.25
CA VAL A 116 -5.90 9.18 6.10
C VAL A 116 -6.65 8.90 7.40
N GLN A 117 -7.25 9.91 8.02
CA GLN A 117 -8.08 9.72 9.22
C GLN A 117 -9.31 8.86 8.92
N GLN A 118 -9.97 9.08 7.81
CA GLN A 118 -11.10 8.25 7.40
C GLN A 118 -10.69 6.77 7.25
N LEU A 119 -9.54 6.51 6.63
CA LEU A 119 -8.99 5.17 6.50
C LEU A 119 -8.64 4.57 7.87
N ALA A 120 -7.99 5.34 8.75
CA ALA A 120 -7.57 4.92 10.08
C ALA A 120 -8.76 4.65 11.03
N GLN A 121 -9.91 5.27 10.82
CA GLN A 121 -11.13 4.97 11.57
C GLN A 121 -11.71 3.61 11.22
N ALA A 122 -11.54 3.17 9.98
CA ALA A 122 -12.08 1.90 9.49
C ALA A 122 -11.08 0.73 9.64
N HIS A 123 -9.79 1.01 9.58
CA HIS A 123 -8.72 0.00 9.57
C HIS A 123 -7.50 0.44 10.38
N SER A 124 -6.79 -0.53 10.94
CA SER A 124 -5.49 -0.29 11.57
C SER A 124 -4.43 -0.11 10.48
N LEU A 125 -3.74 1.04 10.48
CA LEU A 125 -2.68 1.35 9.54
C LEU A 125 -1.32 1.02 10.14
N ASP A 126 -0.47 0.35 9.36
CA ASP A 126 0.91 0.02 9.77
C ASP A 126 1.86 1.19 9.56
N GLY A 127 1.54 2.09 8.66
CA GLY A 127 2.33 3.29 8.43
C GLY A 127 1.94 4.05 7.15
N VAL A 128 2.82 4.97 6.82
CA VAL A 128 2.70 5.85 5.66
C VAL A 128 3.89 5.64 4.73
N LEU A 129 3.62 5.49 3.45
CA LEU A 129 4.59 5.56 2.38
C LEU A 129 4.57 6.97 1.79
N CYS A 130 5.64 7.71 1.99
CA CYS A 130 5.74 9.10 1.57
C CYS A 130 6.41 9.20 0.21
N LEU A 131 5.69 9.78 -0.76
CA LEU A 131 6.20 10.14 -2.08
C LEU A 131 6.58 11.62 -2.11
N ASN A 132 7.56 11.96 -2.94
CA ASN A 132 7.90 13.34 -3.29
C ASN A 132 8.31 14.24 -2.11
N ALA A 133 8.85 13.69 -1.02
CA ALA A 133 9.31 14.47 0.13
C ALA A 133 10.37 15.52 -0.25
N MET A 134 11.20 15.25 -1.26
CA MET A 134 12.22 16.17 -1.76
C MET A 134 11.67 17.32 -2.63
N HIS A 135 10.41 17.24 -3.03
CA HIS A 135 9.76 18.22 -3.94
C HIS A 135 8.88 19.24 -3.20
N THR A 136 8.94 19.27 -1.88
CA THR A 136 8.19 20.21 -1.05
C THR A 136 9.10 20.89 -0.04
N SER A 137 8.76 22.12 0.35
CA SER A 137 9.44 22.85 1.43
C SER A 137 8.96 22.44 2.83
N THR A 138 7.89 21.64 2.91
CA THR A 138 7.25 21.24 4.16
C THR A 138 7.08 19.71 4.28
N PRO A 139 8.15 18.91 4.06
CA PRO A 139 8.03 17.44 4.08
C PRO A 139 7.64 16.90 5.47
N HIS A 140 7.91 17.65 6.54
CA HIS A 140 7.61 17.28 7.92
C HIS A 140 6.10 17.14 8.20
N THR A 141 5.23 17.76 7.41
CA THR A 141 3.77 17.68 7.59
C THR A 141 3.23 16.26 7.51
N VAL A 142 3.92 15.36 6.82
CA VAL A 142 3.55 13.95 6.74
C VAL A 142 3.68 13.26 8.10
N HIS A 143 4.66 13.66 8.93
CA HIS A 143 4.86 13.12 10.28
C HIS A 143 3.75 13.54 11.26
N GLU A 144 3.03 14.62 10.96
CA GLU A 144 1.89 15.08 11.76
C GLU A 144 0.69 14.12 11.71
N LEU A 145 0.71 13.16 10.78
CA LEU A 145 -0.29 12.09 10.73
C LEU A 145 -0.19 11.09 11.90
N GLY A 146 0.91 11.13 12.66
CA GLY A 146 1.10 10.29 13.84
C GLY A 146 1.34 8.80 13.56
N LEU A 147 1.73 8.47 12.33
CA LEU A 147 2.03 7.11 11.89
C LEU A 147 3.52 6.98 11.52
N PRO A 148 4.11 5.77 11.59
CA PRO A 148 5.43 5.53 11.06
C PRO A 148 5.52 5.91 9.58
N VAL A 149 6.56 6.66 9.19
CA VAL A 149 6.74 7.12 7.81
C VAL A 149 7.94 6.44 7.16
N LEU A 150 7.72 5.87 5.99
CA LEU A 150 8.75 5.37 5.10
C LEU A 150 8.80 6.25 3.85
N GLU A 151 9.89 6.96 3.65
CA GLU A 151 10.07 7.79 2.46
C GLU A 151 10.49 6.95 1.26
N LEU A 152 9.73 7.08 0.17
CA LEU A 152 9.99 6.47 -1.11
C LEU A 152 10.55 7.50 -2.10
N ASN A 153 11.69 8.07 -1.76
CA ASN A 153 12.37 9.03 -2.62
C ASN A 153 12.93 8.32 -3.86
N GLY A 154 12.56 8.82 -5.00
CA GLY A 154 13.00 8.37 -6.30
C GLY A 154 14.30 9.00 -6.72
#